data_2baca1d701c4c76dba1508a662558ced
#
_entry.id   2baca1d701c4c76dba1508a662558ced
#
_cell.length_a   1.000
_cell.length_b   1.000
_cell.length_c   1.000
_cell.angle_alpha   90.00
_cell.angle_beta   90.00
_cell.angle_gamma   90.00
#
_symmetry.space_group_name_H-M   'P 1'
#
loop_
_entity.id
_entity.type
_entity.pdbx_description
1 polymer ?
#
loop_
_entity_poly.entity_id
_entity_poly.type
_entity_poly.pdbx_seq_one_letter_code
_entity_poly.pdbx_strand_id
1 'polypeptide(L)'
;MRILFTILLSLSVMIADAQESQGEYEDFLADQHLSAKEYILSLFEKYDIVILCERDHREITQYDLILDVISDKRFRSEVGNIYTEIGNFQRNDILNEFLCNDALSDRAARREALEIQRDSYGAGLWEKSNYAYFIHGVWDTNKRDDNNVKIYNLDIGIRDWATATVEDIRNRDSLMPHRDSILAVNFLQAYNSSGSEKALVIMNFRHAFVKDVGRSENAGRYIAEHFPEKVANVMISGTSLSPDMSLSAIAQGRWDSSFMNAGKENVGFDFAGSPFGQTDFDMIPLPGCGNYEDWFTGIVYYTYFPDYRIVCNFKNFISRRFAKELIRRYQLEAEVYDNPIPTAKELKARYNTVVDIKYSEDPMFDESMTEIEKYLH
;
A
#
# COMPACT_ATOMS: atom_id res chain seq x y z
N MET A 1 -24.73 -43.46 -19.44
CA MET A 1 -24.15 -43.94 -18.17
C MET A 1 -22.62 -43.73 -18.09
N ARG A 2 -21.83 -44.03 -19.14
CA ARG A 2 -20.36 -43.82 -19.12
C ARG A 2 -19.92 -42.31 -18.97
N ILE A 3 -20.63 -41.38 -19.61
CA ILE A 3 -20.30 -39.96 -19.58
C ILE A 3 -20.56 -39.34 -18.18
N LEU A 4 -21.63 -39.76 -17.51
CA LEU A 4 -21.94 -39.26 -16.15
C LEU A 4 -20.91 -39.74 -15.13
N PHE A 5 -20.37 -40.94 -15.29
CA PHE A 5 -19.35 -41.50 -14.39
C PHE A 5 -17.99 -40.80 -14.56
N THR A 6 -17.66 -40.41 -15.81
CA THR A 6 -16.40 -39.67 -16.09
C THR A 6 -16.45 -38.26 -15.53
N ILE A 7 -17.60 -37.55 -15.58
CA ILE A 7 -17.78 -36.21 -15.00
C ILE A 7 -17.73 -36.26 -13.47
N LEU A 8 -18.34 -37.29 -12.85
CA LEU A 8 -18.28 -37.47 -11.39
C LEU A 8 -16.86 -37.82 -10.92
N LEU A 9 -16.10 -38.60 -11.67
CA LEU A 9 -14.71 -38.94 -11.32
C LEU A 9 -13.80 -37.74 -11.48
N SER A 10 -13.95 -36.91 -12.52
CA SER A 10 -13.16 -35.71 -12.71
C SER A 10 -13.50 -34.62 -11.63
N LEU A 11 -14.74 -34.49 -11.24
CA LEU A 11 -15.12 -33.58 -10.15
C LEU A 11 -14.55 -34.04 -8.79
N SER A 12 -14.57 -35.34 -8.50
CA SER A 12 -14.02 -35.88 -7.25
C SER A 12 -12.49 -35.76 -7.19
N VAL A 13 -11.77 -35.91 -8.32
CA VAL A 13 -10.32 -35.68 -8.38
C VAL A 13 -10.00 -34.20 -8.18
N MET A 14 -10.72 -33.27 -8.82
CA MET A 14 -10.52 -31.82 -8.64
C MET A 14 -10.80 -31.35 -7.20
N ILE A 15 -11.82 -31.94 -6.54
CA ILE A 15 -12.12 -31.64 -5.14
C ILE A 15 -11.03 -32.22 -4.22
N ALA A 16 -10.51 -33.39 -4.50
CA ALA A 16 -9.43 -34.01 -3.72
C ALA A 16 -8.13 -33.20 -3.86
N ASP A 17 -7.73 -32.81 -5.07
CA ASP A 17 -6.54 -31.97 -5.30
C ASP A 17 -6.66 -30.59 -4.63
N ALA A 18 -7.86 -29.98 -4.68
CA ALA A 18 -8.10 -28.70 -4.01
C ALA A 18 -8.04 -28.81 -2.48
N GLN A 19 -8.51 -29.91 -1.92
CA GLN A 19 -8.51 -30.15 -0.47
C GLN A 19 -7.12 -30.57 0.04
N GLU A 20 -6.33 -31.29 -0.78
CA GLU A 20 -4.94 -31.62 -0.47
C GLU A 20 -4.07 -30.35 -0.42
N SER A 21 -4.20 -29.46 -1.41
CA SER A 21 -3.49 -28.16 -1.42
C SER A 21 -3.89 -27.24 -0.27
N GLN A 22 -5.15 -27.26 0.19
CA GLN A 22 -5.62 -26.48 1.33
C GLN A 22 -4.95 -26.96 2.64
N GLY A 23 -4.86 -28.27 2.86
CA GLY A 23 -4.18 -28.85 4.04
C GLY A 23 -2.71 -28.46 4.11
N GLU A 24 -2.00 -28.38 2.97
CA GLU A 24 -0.59 -27.96 2.94
C GLU A 24 -0.39 -26.52 3.44
N TYR A 25 -1.28 -25.59 3.10
CA TYR A 25 -1.23 -24.22 3.63
C TYR A 25 -1.47 -24.17 5.14
N GLU A 26 -2.49 -24.90 5.62
CA GLU A 26 -2.84 -24.91 7.04
C GLU A 26 -1.77 -25.59 7.91
N ASP A 27 -1.21 -26.71 7.45
CA ASP A 27 -0.10 -27.42 8.10
C ASP A 27 1.15 -26.50 8.19
N PHE A 28 1.47 -25.80 7.10
CA PHE A 28 2.58 -24.85 7.10
C PHE A 28 2.31 -23.69 8.08
N LEU A 29 1.11 -23.15 8.10
CA LEU A 29 0.74 -22.05 9.01
C LEU A 29 0.78 -22.47 10.48
N ALA A 30 0.51 -23.74 10.81
CA ALA A 30 0.57 -24.22 12.19
C ALA A 30 1.96 -23.99 12.82
N ASP A 31 3.03 -24.11 12.03
CA ASP A 31 4.42 -23.92 12.47
C ASP A 31 4.90 -22.47 12.43
N GLN A 32 4.10 -21.52 11.92
CA GLN A 32 4.49 -20.11 11.84
C GLN A 32 4.16 -19.39 13.15
N HIS A 33 5.14 -18.71 13.74
CA HIS A 33 5.02 -18.09 15.07
C HIS A 33 5.41 -16.62 15.11
N LEU A 34 6.06 -16.06 14.08
CA LEU A 34 6.36 -14.64 14.02
C LEU A 34 5.10 -13.85 13.69
N SER A 35 4.79 -12.82 14.47
CA SER A 35 3.79 -11.84 14.08
C SER A 35 4.25 -11.06 12.84
N ALA A 36 3.33 -10.44 12.12
CA ALA A 36 3.64 -9.59 10.97
C ALA A 36 4.69 -8.52 11.31
N LYS A 37 4.55 -7.87 12.48
CA LYS A 37 5.53 -6.90 12.98
C LYS A 37 6.91 -7.53 13.22
N GLU A 38 6.98 -8.63 13.96
CA GLU A 38 8.26 -9.27 14.29
C GLU A 38 8.96 -9.77 13.03
N TYR A 39 8.21 -10.27 12.05
CA TYR A 39 8.77 -10.67 10.77
C TYR A 39 9.39 -9.49 10.03
N ILE A 40 8.66 -8.37 9.87
CA ILE A 40 9.19 -7.17 9.21
C ILE A 40 10.45 -6.66 9.91
N LEU A 41 10.45 -6.60 11.24
CA LEU A 41 11.60 -6.13 12.01
C LEU A 41 12.81 -7.06 11.88
N SER A 42 12.59 -8.39 11.84
CA SER A 42 13.67 -9.37 11.67
C SER A 42 14.39 -9.26 10.32
N LEU A 43 13.68 -8.81 9.27
CA LEU A 43 14.30 -8.61 7.95
C LEU A 43 15.42 -7.57 7.97
N PHE A 44 15.36 -6.57 8.84
CA PHE A 44 16.41 -5.58 8.99
C PHE A 44 17.71 -6.13 9.61
N GLU A 45 17.71 -7.36 10.11
CA GLU A 45 18.95 -8.05 10.52
C GLU A 45 19.78 -8.50 9.32
N LYS A 46 19.13 -8.74 8.17
CA LYS A 46 19.73 -9.27 6.95
C LYS A 46 19.78 -8.27 5.80
N TYR A 47 18.79 -7.40 5.72
CA TYR A 47 18.59 -6.47 4.60
C TYR A 47 18.71 -5.02 5.08
N ASP A 48 19.27 -4.17 4.23
CA ASP A 48 19.36 -2.72 4.48
C ASP A 48 18.03 -2.03 4.13
N ILE A 49 17.32 -2.54 3.12
CA ILE A 49 16.08 -1.96 2.60
C ILE A 49 14.97 -3.01 2.65
N VAL A 50 13.86 -2.65 3.28
CA VAL A 50 12.62 -3.45 3.28
C VAL A 50 11.55 -2.68 2.53
N ILE A 51 11.08 -3.23 1.40
CA ILE A 51 9.95 -2.69 0.63
C ILE A 51 8.69 -3.41 1.09
N LEU A 52 7.70 -2.67 1.59
CA LEU A 52 6.37 -3.18 1.84
C LEU A 52 5.48 -2.89 0.63
N CYS A 53 4.96 -3.95 0.02
CA CYS A 53 3.94 -3.88 -1.01
C CYS A 53 2.58 -3.64 -0.37
N GLU A 54 2.17 -2.38 -0.34
CA GLU A 54 0.92 -1.92 0.22
C GLU A 54 -0.28 -2.47 -0.56
N ARG A 55 -1.37 -2.77 0.14
CA ARG A 55 -2.69 -3.14 -0.43
C ARG A 55 -3.36 -1.95 -1.13
N ASP A 56 -4.67 -1.99 -1.26
CA ASP A 56 -5.47 -0.84 -1.67
C ASP A 56 -5.20 0.35 -0.74
N HIS A 57 -4.86 1.49 -1.30
CA HIS A 57 -4.64 2.74 -0.55
C HIS A 57 -5.83 3.19 0.31
N ARG A 58 -7.05 2.69 0.04
CA ARG A 58 -8.23 2.98 0.85
C ARG A 58 -8.27 2.16 2.12
N GLU A 59 -7.57 1.02 2.15
CA GLU A 59 -7.58 0.07 3.26
C GLU A 59 -6.67 0.58 4.38
N ILE A 60 -7.27 0.88 5.55
CA ILE A 60 -6.59 1.57 6.64
C ILE A 60 -5.92 0.61 7.64
N THR A 61 -6.37 -0.64 7.74
CA THR A 61 -5.83 -1.57 8.76
C THR A 61 -4.38 -1.96 8.51
N GLN A 62 -3.91 -1.97 7.26
CA GLN A 62 -2.49 -2.15 6.95
C GLN A 62 -1.61 -1.06 7.57
N TYR A 63 -2.13 0.15 7.73
CA TYR A 63 -1.40 1.25 8.37
C TYR A 63 -1.32 1.09 9.89
N ASP A 64 -2.24 0.34 10.53
CA ASP A 64 -2.12 -0.03 11.93
C ASP A 64 -0.89 -0.93 12.13
N LEU A 65 -0.67 -1.92 11.25
CA LEU A 65 0.55 -2.75 11.24
C LEU A 65 1.80 -1.88 11.02
N ILE A 66 1.79 -1.02 10.01
CA ILE A 66 2.94 -0.17 9.68
C ILE A 66 3.28 0.74 10.87
N LEU A 67 2.29 1.35 11.51
CA LEU A 67 2.50 2.19 12.69
C LEU A 67 2.98 1.38 13.91
N ASP A 68 2.53 0.14 14.07
CA ASP A 68 3.04 -0.76 15.12
C ASP A 68 4.53 -1.12 14.90
N VAL A 69 4.95 -1.37 13.67
CA VAL A 69 6.37 -1.53 13.29
C VAL A 69 7.17 -0.27 13.61
N ILE A 70 6.70 0.89 13.19
CA ILE A 70 7.38 2.18 13.36
C ILE A 70 7.51 2.59 14.83
N SER A 71 6.53 2.26 15.65
CA SER A 71 6.54 2.56 17.08
C SER A 71 7.53 1.69 17.88
N ASP A 72 8.01 0.59 17.32
CA ASP A 72 8.99 -0.29 17.97
C ASP A 72 10.35 0.42 18.13
N LYS A 73 10.98 0.23 19.29
CA LYS A 73 12.28 0.85 19.60
C LYS A 73 13.39 0.43 18.65
N ARG A 74 13.36 -0.82 18.18
CA ARG A 74 14.34 -1.35 17.21
C ARG A 74 14.24 -0.57 15.89
N PHE A 75 13.01 -0.39 15.38
CA PHE A 75 12.80 0.41 14.16
C PHE A 75 13.33 1.83 14.33
N ARG A 76 12.97 2.50 15.41
CA ARG A 76 13.36 3.90 15.64
C ARG A 76 14.86 4.10 15.83
N SER A 77 15.56 3.12 16.46
CA SER A 77 17.01 3.22 16.70
C SER A 77 17.85 2.76 15.52
N GLU A 78 17.36 1.82 14.71
CA GLU A 78 18.16 1.16 13.68
C GLU A 78 17.79 1.61 12.26
N VAL A 79 16.52 1.94 12.01
CA VAL A 79 16.00 2.31 10.69
C VAL A 79 15.68 3.81 10.64
N GLY A 80 14.69 4.26 11.38
CA GLY A 80 14.33 5.66 11.58
C GLY A 80 13.85 6.42 10.36
N ASN A 81 13.96 5.88 9.15
CA ASN A 81 13.59 6.53 7.89
C ASN A 81 12.59 5.70 7.09
N ILE A 82 11.54 6.37 6.64
CA ILE A 82 10.47 5.81 5.83
C ILE A 82 10.43 6.54 4.50
N TYR A 83 10.22 5.78 3.44
CA TYR A 83 10.08 6.29 2.07
C TYR A 83 8.75 5.82 1.51
N THR A 84 7.92 6.73 1.00
CA THR A 84 6.58 6.40 0.51
C THR A 84 6.31 6.98 -0.86
N GLU A 85 5.65 6.20 -1.72
CA GLU A 85 5.21 6.70 -3.03
C GLU A 85 4.14 7.78 -2.91
N ILE A 86 3.40 7.84 -1.78
CA ILE A 86 2.37 8.84 -1.57
C ILE A 86 3.02 10.13 -1.05
N GLY A 87 2.52 11.24 -1.55
CA GLY A 87 2.96 12.56 -1.11
C GLY A 87 3.91 13.22 -2.10
N ASN A 88 4.38 14.41 -1.79
CA ASN A 88 5.11 15.27 -2.70
C ASN A 88 6.58 15.39 -2.29
N PHE A 89 7.50 14.89 -3.09
CA PHE A 89 8.94 14.93 -2.85
C PHE A 89 9.46 16.35 -2.55
N GLN A 90 8.94 17.36 -3.24
CA GLN A 90 9.36 18.75 -3.07
C GLN A 90 8.93 19.37 -1.74
N ARG A 91 8.11 18.68 -0.91
CA ARG A 91 7.60 19.15 0.37
C ARG A 91 8.06 18.31 1.57
N ASN A 92 9.11 17.54 1.40
CA ASN A 92 9.68 16.71 2.48
C ASN A 92 10.21 17.54 3.66
N ASP A 93 10.67 18.75 3.40
CA ASP A 93 11.05 19.74 4.43
C ASP A 93 9.85 20.09 5.35
N ILE A 94 8.71 20.45 4.76
CA ILE A 94 7.48 20.82 5.48
C ILE A 94 6.93 19.61 6.26
N LEU A 95 6.92 18.43 5.64
CA LEU A 95 6.46 17.21 6.30
C LEU A 95 7.31 16.90 7.54
N ASN A 96 8.64 16.92 7.41
CA ASN A 96 9.52 16.56 8.52
C ASN A 96 9.58 17.65 9.60
N GLU A 97 9.35 18.94 9.27
CA GLU A 97 9.12 19.97 10.26
C GLU A 97 7.85 19.68 11.09
N PHE A 98 6.76 19.28 10.45
CA PHE A 98 5.53 18.84 11.13
C PHE A 98 5.79 17.64 12.04
N LEU A 99 6.46 16.60 11.54
CA LEU A 99 6.72 15.36 12.28
C LEU A 99 7.59 15.58 13.54
N CYS A 100 8.42 16.60 13.56
CA CYS A 100 9.26 16.98 14.71
C CYS A 100 8.60 18.00 15.65
N ASN A 101 7.40 18.50 15.35
CA ASN A 101 6.76 19.54 16.15
C ASN A 101 5.95 18.92 17.31
N ASP A 102 6.59 18.71 18.43
CA ASP A 102 6.03 18.14 19.66
C ASP A 102 5.11 19.12 20.42
N ALA A 103 5.20 20.43 20.11
CA ALA A 103 4.38 21.48 20.74
C ALA A 103 2.89 21.42 20.31
N LEU A 104 2.57 20.72 19.22
CA LEU A 104 1.19 20.61 18.74
C LEU A 104 0.33 19.79 19.71
N SER A 105 -0.92 20.22 19.90
CA SER A 105 -1.96 19.35 20.47
C SER A 105 -2.40 18.33 19.42
N ASP A 106 -2.92 17.15 19.84
CA ASP A 106 -3.45 16.12 18.93
C ASP A 106 -4.42 16.70 17.89
N ARG A 107 -5.36 17.56 18.33
CA ARG A 107 -6.29 18.22 17.42
C ARG A 107 -5.60 19.12 16.38
N ALA A 108 -4.52 19.81 16.78
CA ALA A 108 -3.77 20.66 15.86
C ALA A 108 -2.97 19.83 14.87
N ALA A 109 -2.33 18.74 15.33
CA ALA A 109 -1.58 17.83 14.50
C ALA A 109 -2.48 17.13 13.45
N ARG A 110 -3.67 16.63 13.84
CA ARG A 110 -4.65 16.07 12.88
C ARG A 110 -5.04 17.07 11.81
N ARG A 111 -5.22 18.33 12.18
CA ARG A 111 -5.55 19.37 11.20
C ARG A 111 -4.37 19.64 10.26
N GLU A 112 -3.15 19.67 10.77
CA GLU A 112 -1.95 19.91 9.97
C GLU A 112 -1.65 18.74 9.02
N ALA A 113 -1.82 17.51 9.47
CA ALA A 113 -1.75 16.32 8.60
C ALA A 113 -2.73 16.39 7.42
N LEU A 114 -3.95 16.90 7.64
CA LEU A 114 -4.93 17.14 6.57
C LEU A 114 -4.50 18.26 5.61
N GLU A 115 -3.88 19.34 6.10
CA GLU A 115 -3.34 20.40 5.23
C GLU A 115 -2.19 19.87 4.37
N ILE A 116 -1.31 19.05 4.94
CA ILE A 116 -0.23 18.38 4.20
C ILE A 116 -0.82 17.47 3.11
N GLN A 117 -1.85 16.67 3.43
CA GLN A 117 -2.51 15.81 2.45
C GLN A 117 -3.16 16.59 1.29
N ARG A 118 -3.68 17.79 1.53
CA ARG A 118 -4.25 18.65 0.49
C ARG A 118 -3.26 19.02 -0.62
N ASP A 119 -1.98 18.99 -0.30
CA ASP A 119 -0.90 19.36 -1.23
C ASP A 119 -0.06 18.16 -1.69
N SER A 120 -0.47 16.93 -1.32
CA SER A 120 0.29 15.71 -1.61
C SER A 120 0.04 15.14 -3.01
N TYR A 121 -0.98 15.59 -3.71
CA TYR A 121 -1.39 15.06 -5.01
C TYR A 121 -1.62 16.21 -6.01
N GLY A 122 -2.04 15.91 -7.24
CA GLY A 122 -2.30 16.90 -8.28
C GLY A 122 -3.40 17.92 -7.95
N ALA A 123 -4.03 18.54 -8.96
CA ALA A 123 -5.15 19.46 -8.73
C ALA A 123 -6.33 18.77 -8.05
N GLY A 124 -6.59 17.49 -8.40
CA GLY A 124 -7.46 16.63 -7.60
C GLY A 124 -6.86 16.37 -6.22
N LEU A 125 -7.72 16.04 -5.25
CA LEU A 125 -7.26 15.67 -3.92
C LEU A 125 -7.10 14.16 -3.79
N TRP A 126 -6.16 13.77 -2.93
CA TRP A 126 -6.08 12.42 -2.44
C TRP A 126 -7.24 12.17 -1.48
N GLU A 127 -8.26 11.44 -1.92
CA GLU A 127 -9.49 11.20 -1.15
C GLU A 127 -9.34 10.07 -0.11
N LYS A 128 -8.31 9.24 -0.21
CA LYS A 128 -8.07 8.14 0.72
C LYS A 128 -7.53 8.69 2.04
N SER A 129 -8.01 8.13 3.15
CA SER A 129 -7.66 8.67 4.48
C SER A 129 -6.30 8.18 5.00
N ASN A 130 -5.68 7.21 4.32
CA ASN A 130 -4.44 6.54 4.73
C ASN A 130 -3.29 7.51 5.00
N TYR A 131 -3.04 8.47 4.11
CA TYR A 131 -1.86 9.33 4.22
C TYR A 131 -1.91 10.26 5.44
N ALA A 132 -3.02 10.98 5.65
CA ALA A 132 -3.17 11.82 6.84
C ALA A 132 -3.18 11.00 8.13
N TYR A 133 -3.78 9.80 8.11
CA TYR A 133 -3.75 8.85 9.22
C TYR A 133 -2.31 8.44 9.53
N PHE A 134 -1.55 8.06 8.53
CA PHE A 134 -0.17 7.61 8.64
C PHE A 134 0.76 8.69 9.19
N ILE A 135 0.80 9.87 8.55
CA ILE A 135 1.70 10.95 8.99
C ILE A 135 1.34 11.49 10.39
N HIS A 136 0.04 11.49 10.75
CA HIS A 136 -0.37 11.79 12.12
C HIS A 136 0.11 10.73 13.11
N GLY A 137 0.01 9.44 12.76
CA GLY A 137 0.49 8.33 13.60
C GLY A 137 2.01 8.38 13.82
N VAL A 138 2.79 8.73 12.79
CA VAL A 138 4.24 8.93 12.92
C VAL A 138 4.56 10.15 13.80
N TRP A 139 3.83 11.26 13.64
CA TRP A 139 3.96 12.41 14.52
C TRP A 139 3.68 12.04 16.00
N ASP A 140 2.62 11.29 16.27
CA ASP A 140 2.27 10.84 17.62
C ASP A 140 3.35 9.90 18.21
N THR A 141 3.95 9.05 17.39
CA THR A 141 5.10 8.23 17.76
C THR A 141 6.31 9.08 18.12
N ASN A 142 6.66 10.08 17.31
CA ASN A 142 7.78 10.99 17.55
C ASN A 142 7.58 11.81 18.82
N LYS A 143 6.34 12.24 19.09
CA LYS A 143 6.02 13.02 20.29
C LYS A 143 6.22 12.25 21.60
N ARG A 144 6.18 10.91 21.54
CA ARG A 144 6.32 10.05 22.74
C ARG A 144 7.77 9.71 23.06
N ASP A 145 8.68 9.94 22.12
CA ASP A 145 10.06 9.46 22.24
C ASP A 145 11.05 10.38 21.52
N ASP A 146 12.29 10.47 22.01
CA ASP A 146 13.33 11.36 21.51
C ASP A 146 13.89 10.97 20.12
N ASN A 147 13.65 9.73 19.65
CA ASN A 147 14.11 9.26 18.34
C ASN A 147 13.07 9.55 17.25
N ASN A 148 13.26 10.65 16.56
CA ASN A 148 12.36 11.09 15.50
C ASN A 148 12.48 10.25 14.23
N VAL A 149 11.40 9.58 13.88
CA VAL A 149 11.24 8.93 12.58
C VAL A 149 10.96 10.00 11.53
N LYS A 150 11.59 9.87 10.36
CA LYS A 150 11.41 10.76 9.21
C LYS A 150 10.65 10.07 8.10
N ILE A 151 9.87 10.83 7.35
CA ILE A 151 9.21 10.37 6.13
C ILE A 151 9.74 11.16 4.94
N TYR A 152 10.07 10.45 3.88
CA TYR A 152 10.45 11.00 2.58
C TYR A 152 9.42 10.57 1.54
N ASN A 153 8.60 11.50 1.10
CA ASN A 153 7.70 11.29 -0.04
C ASN A 153 8.53 11.22 -1.32
N LEU A 154 8.15 10.34 -2.22
CA LEU A 154 8.94 10.08 -3.43
C LEU A 154 8.25 10.59 -4.70
N ASP A 155 6.95 10.90 -4.66
CA ASP A 155 6.19 11.21 -5.88
C ASP A 155 6.38 12.63 -6.38
N ILE A 156 6.05 12.79 -7.66
CA ILE A 156 6.13 14.05 -8.38
C ILE A 156 4.97 14.94 -7.95
N GLY A 157 5.27 16.17 -7.55
CA GLY A 157 4.25 17.11 -7.11
C GLY A 157 4.55 18.56 -7.47
N ILE A 158 3.65 19.44 -7.12
CA ILE A 158 3.83 20.90 -7.23
C ILE A 158 4.18 21.44 -5.84
N ARG A 159 5.32 22.11 -5.74
CA ARG A 159 5.82 22.59 -4.45
C ARG A 159 4.87 23.55 -3.74
N ASP A 160 4.31 24.49 -4.47
CA ASP A 160 3.41 25.49 -3.92
C ASP A 160 2.23 25.78 -4.85
N TRP A 161 1.08 25.26 -4.48
CA TRP A 161 -0.14 25.49 -5.25
C TRP A 161 -0.58 26.97 -5.26
N ALA A 162 -0.21 27.80 -4.28
CA ALA A 162 -0.61 29.19 -4.24
C ALA A 162 0.02 30.02 -5.39
N THR A 163 1.23 29.63 -5.80
CA THR A 163 2.00 30.29 -6.87
C THR A 163 2.04 29.49 -8.17
N ALA A 164 1.50 28.26 -8.16
CA ALA A 164 1.51 27.37 -9.31
C ALA A 164 0.93 27.99 -10.59
N THR A 165 1.54 27.67 -11.71
CA THR A 165 1.21 28.11 -13.06
C THR A 165 0.82 26.93 -13.95
N VAL A 166 0.31 27.21 -15.14
CA VAL A 166 0.03 26.19 -16.19
C VAL A 166 1.31 25.46 -16.59
N GLU A 167 2.44 26.16 -16.61
CA GLU A 167 3.73 25.56 -16.95
C GLU A 167 4.18 24.54 -15.90
N ASP A 168 3.92 24.77 -14.60
CA ASP A 168 4.21 23.81 -13.54
C ASP A 168 3.38 22.53 -13.72
N ILE A 169 2.11 22.64 -14.16
CA ILE A 169 1.28 21.48 -14.49
C ILE A 169 1.90 20.69 -15.66
N ARG A 170 2.26 21.37 -16.76
CA ARG A 170 2.86 20.72 -17.94
C ARG A 170 4.18 20.04 -17.59
N ASN A 171 5.02 20.68 -16.81
CA ASN A 171 6.30 20.13 -16.38
C ASN A 171 6.09 18.86 -15.52
N ARG A 172 5.19 18.90 -14.53
CA ARG A 172 4.82 17.71 -13.74
C ARG A 172 4.36 16.58 -14.66
N ASP A 173 3.45 16.86 -15.56
CA ASP A 173 2.80 15.84 -16.39
C ASP A 173 3.74 15.26 -17.45
N SER A 174 4.73 16.02 -17.91
CA SER A 174 5.80 15.51 -18.77
C SER A 174 6.67 14.44 -18.10
N LEU A 175 6.70 14.42 -16.77
CA LEU A 175 7.43 13.46 -15.96
C LEU A 175 6.62 12.19 -15.64
N MET A 176 5.28 12.25 -15.70
CA MET A 176 4.39 11.13 -15.33
C MET A 176 4.65 9.82 -16.10
N PRO A 177 4.99 9.82 -17.41
CA PRO A 177 5.35 8.59 -18.12
C PRO A 177 6.59 7.87 -17.53
N HIS A 178 7.42 8.59 -16.77
CA HIS A 178 8.64 8.09 -16.12
C HIS A 178 8.51 8.00 -14.61
N ARG A 179 7.27 7.97 -14.08
CA ARG A 179 6.99 8.07 -12.64
C ARG A 179 7.78 7.05 -11.81
N ASP A 180 7.83 5.79 -12.22
CA ASP A 180 8.53 4.75 -11.47
C ASP A 180 10.05 4.98 -11.38
N SER A 181 10.68 5.35 -12.49
CA SER A 181 12.11 5.70 -12.48
C SER A 181 12.39 6.95 -11.64
N ILE A 182 11.46 7.92 -11.62
CA ILE A 182 11.59 9.13 -10.79
C ILE A 182 11.40 8.79 -9.30
N LEU A 183 10.44 7.94 -8.94
CA LEU A 183 10.30 7.43 -7.57
C LEU A 183 11.61 6.81 -7.07
N ALA A 184 12.25 5.98 -7.91
CA ALA A 184 13.54 5.37 -7.57
C ALA A 184 14.68 6.39 -7.45
N VAL A 185 14.77 7.37 -8.36
CA VAL A 185 15.77 8.46 -8.30
C VAL A 185 15.57 9.30 -7.04
N ASN A 186 14.33 9.68 -6.72
CA ASN A 186 13.99 10.42 -5.50
C ASN A 186 14.32 9.61 -4.24
N PHE A 187 14.08 8.29 -4.26
CA PHE A 187 14.50 7.39 -3.20
C PHE A 187 16.03 7.44 -3.00
N LEU A 188 16.82 7.24 -4.05
CA LEU A 188 18.26 7.27 -3.99
C LEU A 188 18.79 8.61 -3.46
N GLN A 189 18.21 9.72 -3.93
CA GLN A 189 18.58 11.05 -3.46
C GLN A 189 18.31 11.23 -1.96
N ALA A 190 17.12 10.86 -1.51
CA ALA A 190 16.70 10.99 -0.11
C ALA A 190 17.49 10.02 0.79
N TYR A 191 17.66 8.76 0.36
CA TYR A 191 18.41 7.73 1.08
C TYR A 191 19.87 8.15 1.31
N ASN A 192 20.57 8.59 0.26
CA ASN A 192 21.96 9.05 0.35
C ASN A 192 22.10 10.30 1.24
N SER A 193 21.09 11.16 1.28
CA SER A 193 21.12 12.39 2.10
C SER A 193 20.66 12.16 3.54
N SER A 194 20.00 11.06 3.84
CA SER A 194 19.45 10.76 5.17
C SER A 194 20.51 10.42 6.21
N GLY A 195 21.65 9.89 5.76
CA GLY A 195 22.73 9.40 6.63
C GLY A 195 22.41 8.07 7.32
N SER A 196 21.31 7.41 6.98
CA SER A 196 20.95 6.07 7.47
C SER A 196 21.37 4.99 6.49
N GLU A 197 21.78 3.84 7.00
CA GLU A 197 22.10 2.66 6.21
C GLU A 197 20.86 1.76 5.97
N LYS A 198 19.74 2.02 6.67
CA LYS A 198 18.52 1.22 6.57
C LYS A 198 17.32 2.07 6.15
N ALA A 199 16.36 1.45 5.46
CA ALA A 199 15.16 2.11 4.94
C ALA A 199 13.94 1.17 4.95
N LEU A 200 12.80 1.71 5.41
CA LEU A 200 11.49 1.13 5.15
C LEU A 200 10.87 1.87 3.96
N VAL A 201 10.53 1.15 2.90
CA VAL A 201 9.89 1.71 1.68
C VAL A 201 8.48 1.20 1.59
N ILE A 202 7.51 2.08 1.42
CA ILE A 202 6.09 1.73 1.30
C ILE A 202 5.61 2.13 -0.09
N MET A 203 5.24 1.14 -0.89
CA MET A 203 4.78 1.33 -2.26
C MET A 203 3.59 0.43 -2.55
N ASN A 204 2.62 0.97 -3.27
CA ASN A 204 1.43 0.20 -3.62
C ASN A 204 1.68 -0.69 -4.83
N PHE A 205 1.14 -1.91 -4.77
CA PHE A 205 0.99 -2.82 -5.88
C PHE A 205 2.27 -2.92 -6.75
N ARG A 206 2.16 -2.77 -8.09
CA ARG A 206 3.27 -2.96 -9.02
C ARG A 206 4.49 -2.05 -8.76
N HIS A 207 4.32 -0.87 -8.15
CA HIS A 207 5.45 0.01 -7.84
C HIS A 207 6.45 -0.64 -6.88
N ALA A 208 5.96 -1.57 -6.03
CA ALA A 208 6.79 -2.35 -5.10
C ALA A 208 7.45 -3.59 -5.74
N PHE A 209 7.06 -4.01 -6.95
CA PHE A 209 7.61 -5.23 -7.55
C PHE A 209 9.09 -5.08 -7.90
N VAL A 210 9.86 -6.12 -7.61
CA VAL A 210 11.31 -6.17 -7.93
C VAL A 210 11.60 -6.71 -9.34
N LYS A 211 10.55 -6.96 -10.12
CA LYS A 211 10.61 -7.33 -11.56
C LYS A 211 9.67 -6.43 -12.34
N ASP A 212 9.91 -6.25 -13.63
CA ASP A 212 9.01 -5.51 -14.51
C ASP A 212 7.76 -6.32 -14.85
N VAL A 213 6.64 -5.61 -14.98
CA VAL A 213 5.36 -6.14 -15.43
C VAL A 213 5.19 -5.84 -16.93
N GLY A 214 5.48 -6.80 -17.78
CA GLY A 214 5.41 -6.61 -19.22
C GLY A 214 6.38 -5.52 -19.70
N ARG A 215 5.84 -4.36 -20.13
CA ARG A 215 6.62 -3.18 -20.53
C ARG A 215 6.61 -2.06 -19.48
N SER A 216 5.94 -2.28 -18.35
CA SER A 216 5.85 -1.27 -17.28
C SER A 216 7.03 -1.42 -16.35
N GLU A 217 7.80 -0.36 -16.22
CA GLU A 217 8.88 -0.25 -15.24
C GLU A 217 8.31 -0.15 -13.83
N ASN A 218 9.03 -0.67 -12.83
CA ASN A 218 8.62 -0.62 -11.43
C ASN A 218 9.72 -0.01 -10.56
N ALA A 219 9.36 0.87 -9.65
CA ALA A 219 10.31 1.55 -8.76
C ALA A 219 11.08 0.55 -7.88
N GLY A 220 10.39 -0.47 -7.36
CA GLY A 220 11.02 -1.55 -6.56
C GLY A 220 12.11 -2.30 -7.31
N ARG A 221 11.93 -2.54 -8.62
CA ARG A 221 12.98 -3.14 -9.44
C ARG A 221 14.22 -2.25 -9.53
N TYR A 222 14.06 -0.96 -9.83
CA TYR A 222 15.19 -0.04 -9.87
C TYR A 222 15.96 0.03 -8.55
N ILE A 223 15.25 0.01 -7.42
CA ILE A 223 15.85 -0.02 -6.09
C ILE A 223 16.62 -1.33 -5.89
N ALA A 224 16.02 -2.48 -6.21
CA ALA A 224 16.66 -3.79 -6.04
C ALA A 224 17.90 -3.97 -6.93
N GLU A 225 17.87 -3.46 -8.17
CA GLU A 225 19.03 -3.47 -9.07
C GLU A 225 20.18 -2.58 -8.56
N HIS A 226 19.84 -1.46 -7.90
CA HIS A 226 20.86 -0.56 -7.33
C HIS A 226 21.49 -1.11 -6.05
N PHE A 227 20.75 -1.91 -5.29
CA PHE A 227 21.20 -2.50 -4.02
C PHE A 227 21.08 -4.04 -4.06
N PRO A 228 21.86 -4.73 -4.91
CA PRO A 228 21.76 -6.18 -5.05
C PRO A 228 21.99 -6.89 -3.70
N GLU A 229 21.16 -7.87 -3.41
CA GLU A 229 21.17 -8.69 -2.18
C GLU A 229 20.88 -7.93 -0.86
N LYS A 230 20.56 -6.62 -0.93
CA LYS A 230 20.30 -5.77 0.23
C LYS A 230 18.83 -5.41 0.41
N VAL A 231 17.97 -5.84 -0.49
CA VAL A 231 16.54 -5.50 -0.52
C VAL A 231 15.71 -6.73 -0.21
N ALA A 232 14.86 -6.63 0.81
CA ALA A 232 13.72 -7.53 0.97
C ALA A 232 12.45 -6.86 0.42
N ASN A 233 11.64 -7.61 -0.31
CA ASN A 233 10.34 -7.16 -0.78
C ASN A 233 9.25 -8.00 -0.12
N VAL A 234 8.38 -7.37 0.66
CA VAL A 234 7.36 -8.04 1.48
C VAL A 234 5.97 -7.64 1.00
N MET A 235 5.19 -8.65 0.67
CA MET A 235 3.79 -8.47 0.35
C MET A 235 2.96 -8.32 1.64
N ILE A 236 2.13 -7.28 1.73
CA ILE A 236 1.01 -7.28 2.67
C ILE A 236 -0.14 -7.98 1.94
N SER A 237 -0.66 -9.10 2.49
CA SER A 237 -1.70 -9.89 1.82
C SER A 237 -2.91 -9.03 1.45
N GLY A 238 -3.42 -9.16 0.24
CA GLY A 238 -4.46 -8.30 -0.32
C GLY A 238 -5.32 -9.03 -1.36
N THR A 239 -5.51 -8.42 -2.51
CA THR A 239 -6.34 -8.94 -3.61
C THR A 239 -5.51 -9.20 -4.85
N SER A 240 -6.03 -10.05 -5.74
CA SER A 240 -5.57 -10.20 -7.11
C SER A 240 -6.44 -9.41 -8.10
N LEU A 241 -5.96 -9.25 -9.33
CA LEU A 241 -6.71 -8.63 -10.42
C LEU A 241 -7.06 -9.69 -11.46
N SER A 242 -8.34 -9.83 -11.76
CA SER A 242 -8.81 -10.63 -12.88
C SER A 242 -8.52 -9.96 -14.24
N PRO A 243 -8.57 -10.70 -15.38
CA PRO A 243 -8.33 -10.11 -16.70
C PRO A 243 -9.26 -8.97 -17.08
N ASP A 244 -10.47 -8.90 -16.52
CA ASP A 244 -11.43 -7.81 -16.68
C ASP A 244 -11.22 -6.64 -15.68
N MET A 245 -10.14 -6.70 -14.90
CA MET A 245 -9.76 -5.73 -13.86
C MET A 245 -10.69 -5.73 -12.64
N SER A 246 -11.51 -6.77 -12.45
CA SER A 246 -12.20 -6.98 -11.18
C SER A 246 -11.24 -7.49 -10.10
N LEU A 247 -11.58 -7.22 -8.84
CA LEU A 247 -10.81 -7.72 -7.70
C LEU A 247 -11.29 -9.13 -7.34
N SER A 248 -10.35 -10.03 -7.08
CA SER A 248 -10.61 -11.38 -6.60
C SER A 248 -9.68 -11.72 -5.42
N ALA A 249 -10.02 -12.74 -4.67
CA ALA A 249 -9.13 -13.22 -3.60
C ALA A 249 -7.91 -13.95 -4.19
N ILE A 250 -6.74 -13.78 -3.58
CA ILE A 250 -5.51 -14.45 -4.00
C ILE A 250 -5.70 -15.98 -3.97
N ALA A 251 -5.16 -16.65 -4.98
CA ALA A 251 -5.28 -18.10 -5.14
C ALA A 251 -6.75 -18.58 -5.06
N GLN A 252 -7.69 -17.75 -5.58
CA GLN A 252 -9.12 -18.04 -5.57
C GLN A 252 -9.69 -18.27 -4.14
N GLY A 253 -9.20 -17.51 -3.16
CA GLY A 253 -9.64 -17.54 -1.77
C GLY A 253 -9.00 -18.60 -0.89
N ARG A 254 -8.12 -19.47 -1.45
CA ARG A 254 -7.45 -20.51 -0.66
C ARG A 254 -6.52 -19.98 0.40
N TRP A 255 -5.84 -18.86 0.16
CA TRP A 255 -4.94 -18.27 1.15
C TRP A 255 -5.72 -17.71 2.33
N ASP A 256 -6.69 -16.84 2.09
CA ASP A 256 -7.46 -16.22 3.16
C ASP A 256 -8.22 -17.23 4.00
N SER A 257 -8.84 -18.24 3.36
CA SER A 257 -9.49 -19.33 4.08
C SER A 257 -8.51 -20.15 4.91
N SER A 258 -7.29 -20.42 4.42
CA SER A 258 -6.27 -21.14 5.20
C SER A 258 -5.83 -20.34 6.42
N PHE A 259 -5.61 -19.02 6.30
CA PHE A 259 -5.30 -18.17 7.45
C PHE A 259 -6.46 -18.16 8.48
N MET A 260 -7.71 -18.13 8.01
CA MET A 260 -8.89 -18.15 8.87
C MET A 260 -9.05 -19.51 9.57
N ASN A 261 -8.95 -20.63 8.84
CA ASN A 261 -9.06 -21.98 9.39
C ASN A 261 -7.94 -22.28 10.41
N ALA A 262 -6.71 -21.84 10.13
CA ALA A 262 -5.57 -21.99 11.03
C ALA A 262 -5.58 -21.00 12.24
N GLY A 263 -6.51 -20.03 12.27
CA GLY A 263 -6.56 -19.02 13.31
C GLY A 263 -5.36 -18.06 13.30
N LYS A 264 -4.79 -17.79 12.14
CA LYS A 264 -3.57 -16.96 11.96
C LYS A 264 -3.92 -15.57 11.39
N GLU A 265 -4.43 -14.70 12.23
CA GLU A 265 -4.82 -13.32 11.86
C GLU A 265 -3.61 -12.35 11.73
N ASN A 266 -2.49 -12.68 12.38
CA ASN A 266 -1.31 -11.82 12.44
C ASN A 266 -0.05 -12.68 12.39
N VAL A 267 0.52 -12.84 11.18
CA VAL A 267 1.68 -13.71 10.95
C VAL A 267 2.51 -13.18 9.78
N GLY A 268 3.82 -13.45 9.78
CA GLY A 268 4.72 -13.16 8.65
C GLY A 268 5.74 -14.27 8.48
N PHE A 269 6.10 -14.56 7.21
CA PHE A 269 7.07 -15.61 6.85
C PHE A 269 7.66 -15.40 5.45
N ASP A 270 8.80 -16.06 5.20
CA ASP A 270 9.43 -16.07 3.88
C ASP A 270 8.60 -16.92 2.89
N PHE A 271 8.52 -16.49 1.64
CA PHE A 271 7.92 -17.29 0.58
C PHE A 271 8.79 -18.48 0.18
N ALA A 272 10.10 -18.33 0.20
CA ALA A 272 11.02 -19.39 -0.17
C ALA A 272 10.80 -20.67 0.64
N GLY A 273 10.47 -21.75 -0.03
CA GLY A 273 10.21 -23.06 0.59
C GLY A 273 8.84 -23.19 1.25
N SER A 274 7.94 -22.21 1.10
CA SER A 274 6.58 -22.30 1.57
C SER A 274 5.59 -22.69 0.47
N PRO A 275 4.47 -23.35 0.76
CA PRO A 275 3.43 -23.62 -0.23
C PRO A 275 2.83 -22.33 -0.80
N PHE A 276 2.80 -21.25 -0.02
CA PHE A 276 2.39 -19.93 -0.47
C PHE A 276 3.33 -19.37 -1.56
N GLY A 277 4.65 -19.51 -1.36
CA GLY A 277 5.64 -19.07 -2.33
C GLY A 277 5.60 -19.86 -3.64
N GLN A 278 5.20 -21.12 -3.60
CA GLN A 278 5.06 -22.01 -4.76
C GLN A 278 3.74 -21.81 -5.53
N THR A 279 2.82 -21.00 -5.00
CA THR A 279 1.57 -20.67 -5.69
C THR A 279 1.87 -19.80 -6.91
N ASP A 280 1.19 -20.07 -8.05
CA ASP A 280 1.26 -19.24 -9.25
C ASP A 280 0.93 -17.77 -8.92
N PHE A 281 1.73 -16.85 -9.44
CA PHE A 281 1.55 -15.43 -9.20
C PHE A 281 0.34 -14.88 -9.95
N ASP A 282 -0.71 -14.52 -9.21
CA ASP A 282 -2.01 -14.07 -9.74
C ASP A 282 -2.41 -12.64 -9.35
N MET A 283 -1.54 -11.86 -8.68
CA MET A 283 -1.83 -10.45 -8.36
C MET A 283 -2.10 -9.59 -9.61
N ILE A 284 -1.62 -10.01 -10.75
CA ILE A 284 -1.83 -9.36 -12.05
C ILE A 284 -2.20 -10.40 -13.10
N PRO A 285 -3.08 -10.07 -14.07
CA PRO A 285 -3.57 -11.04 -15.06
C PRO A 285 -2.56 -11.30 -16.19
N LEU A 286 -1.33 -11.70 -15.86
CA LEU A 286 -0.26 -12.02 -16.81
C LEU A 286 0.11 -13.49 -16.71
N PRO A 287 -0.22 -14.32 -17.72
CA PRO A 287 0.16 -15.73 -17.73
C PRO A 287 1.67 -15.94 -17.71
N GLY A 288 2.14 -16.91 -16.94
CA GLY A 288 3.54 -17.34 -16.95
C GLY A 288 4.48 -16.41 -16.18
N CYS A 289 3.96 -15.66 -15.22
CA CYS A 289 4.77 -14.79 -14.36
C CYS A 289 5.61 -15.55 -13.32
N GLY A 290 5.51 -16.90 -13.24
CA GLY A 290 6.15 -17.68 -12.18
C GLY A 290 5.33 -17.70 -10.90
N ASN A 291 5.98 -17.94 -9.78
CA ASN A 291 5.37 -18.12 -8.47
C ASN A 291 5.57 -16.87 -7.59
N TYR A 292 4.88 -16.80 -6.46
CA TYR A 292 5.00 -15.66 -5.53
C TYR A 292 6.42 -15.45 -5.00
N GLU A 293 7.18 -16.53 -4.74
CA GLU A 293 8.60 -16.44 -4.32
C GLU A 293 9.52 -15.81 -5.37
N ASP A 294 9.11 -15.77 -6.65
CA ASP A 294 9.83 -15.07 -7.70
C ASP A 294 9.68 -13.54 -7.64
N TRP A 295 8.66 -13.04 -6.95
CA TRP A 295 8.29 -11.62 -6.90
C TRP A 295 8.53 -10.98 -5.53
N PHE A 296 8.44 -11.77 -4.47
CA PHE A 296 8.54 -11.29 -3.10
C PHE A 296 9.44 -12.18 -2.25
N THR A 297 10.14 -11.57 -1.30
CA THR A 297 10.90 -12.28 -0.26
C THR A 297 9.97 -13.02 0.69
N GLY A 298 8.84 -12.42 1.03
CA GLY A 298 7.88 -13.00 1.95
C GLY A 298 6.57 -12.23 2.02
N ILE A 299 5.72 -12.68 2.92
CA ILE A 299 4.39 -12.15 3.13
C ILE A 299 4.16 -11.81 4.60
N VAL A 300 3.35 -10.79 4.82
CA VAL A 300 2.67 -10.58 6.10
C VAL A 300 1.15 -10.64 5.89
N TYR A 301 0.50 -11.40 6.75
CA TYR A 301 -0.96 -11.43 6.88
C TYR A 301 -1.34 -10.67 8.15
N TYR A 302 -2.21 -9.71 8.03
CA TYR A 302 -2.63 -8.86 9.15
C TYR A 302 -4.09 -8.49 9.00
N THR A 303 -4.90 -8.90 9.98
CA THR A 303 -6.36 -8.87 9.96
C THR A 303 -6.95 -9.82 8.92
N TYR A 304 -8.11 -10.41 9.19
CA TYR A 304 -8.82 -11.26 8.21
C TYR A 304 -9.43 -10.41 7.11
N PHE A 305 -9.43 -10.92 5.88
CA PHE A 305 -9.91 -10.24 4.68
C PHE A 305 -11.30 -9.60 4.86
N PRO A 306 -12.33 -10.26 5.44
CA PRO A 306 -13.63 -9.65 5.65
C PRO A 306 -13.62 -8.41 6.55
N ASP A 307 -12.61 -8.27 7.40
CA ASP A 307 -12.46 -7.20 8.39
C ASP A 307 -11.56 -6.07 7.91
N TYR A 308 -10.98 -6.14 6.70
CA TYR A 308 -10.26 -5.02 6.09
C TYR A 308 -11.18 -3.81 5.99
N ARG A 309 -10.66 -2.63 6.33
CA ARG A 309 -11.47 -1.44 6.51
C ARG A 309 -11.09 -0.35 5.52
N ILE A 310 -12.03 -0.01 4.63
CA ILE A 310 -11.91 1.12 3.71
C ILE A 310 -12.29 2.41 4.43
N VAL A 311 -11.38 3.40 4.38
CA VAL A 311 -11.68 4.75 4.88
C VAL A 311 -11.29 5.79 3.84
N CYS A 312 -12.28 6.51 3.35
CA CYS A 312 -12.10 7.60 2.40
C CYS A 312 -12.74 8.88 2.89
N ASN A 313 -12.17 9.99 2.46
CA ASN A 313 -12.63 11.34 2.75
C ASN A 313 -12.54 11.72 4.22
N PHE A 314 -12.82 12.99 4.51
CA PHE A 314 -12.80 13.53 5.86
C PHE A 314 -13.96 14.50 6.08
N LYS A 315 -14.55 14.47 7.25
CA LYS A 315 -15.57 15.45 7.62
C LYS A 315 -15.02 16.89 7.53
N ASN A 316 -15.65 17.71 6.70
CA ASN A 316 -15.25 19.11 6.48
C ASN A 316 -13.85 19.28 5.82
N PHE A 317 -13.38 18.29 5.04
CA PHE A 317 -12.12 18.40 4.31
C PHE A 317 -12.11 19.61 3.38
N ILE A 318 -13.21 19.85 2.66
CA ILE A 318 -13.41 21.05 1.85
C ILE A 318 -14.10 22.15 2.64
N SER A 319 -13.33 23.07 3.20
CA SER A 319 -13.83 24.31 3.77
C SER A 319 -14.26 25.30 2.66
N ARG A 320 -14.99 26.37 3.02
CA ARG A 320 -15.35 27.44 2.05
C ARG A 320 -14.11 28.13 1.45
N ARG A 321 -13.06 28.31 2.26
CA ARG A 321 -11.80 28.93 1.82
C ARG A 321 -11.07 27.98 0.87
N PHE A 322 -10.90 26.73 1.27
CA PHE A 322 -10.14 25.74 0.49
C PHE A 322 -10.85 25.37 -0.81
N ALA A 323 -12.20 25.38 -0.88
CA ALA A 323 -12.93 25.17 -2.12
C ALA A 323 -12.54 26.19 -3.20
N LYS A 324 -12.26 27.45 -2.83
CA LYS A 324 -11.82 28.47 -3.80
C LYS A 324 -10.44 28.16 -4.36
N GLU A 325 -9.52 27.74 -3.49
CA GLU A 325 -8.17 27.34 -3.89
C GLU A 325 -8.21 26.10 -4.80
N LEU A 326 -9.00 25.10 -4.43
CA LEU A 326 -9.13 23.88 -5.20
C LEU A 326 -9.74 24.12 -6.59
N ILE A 327 -10.75 25.02 -6.70
CA ILE A 327 -11.30 25.45 -7.99
C ILE A 327 -10.21 26.10 -8.85
N ARG A 328 -9.35 26.95 -8.26
CA ARG A 328 -8.22 27.56 -8.98
C ARG A 328 -7.25 26.48 -9.51
N ARG A 329 -6.97 25.44 -8.74
CA ARG A 329 -6.13 24.30 -9.20
C ARG A 329 -6.77 23.59 -10.40
N TYR A 330 -8.09 23.32 -10.36
CA TYR A 330 -8.82 22.76 -11.49
C TYR A 330 -8.86 23.71 -12.71
N GLN A 331 -8.87 25.02 -12.49
CA GLN A 331 -8.77 25.99 -13.59
C GLN A 331 -7.42 25.91 -14.30
N LEU A 332 -6.31 25.79 -13.55
CA LEU A 332 -4.98 25.58 -14.14
C LEU A 332 -4.88 24.27 -14.93
N GLU A 333 -5.45 23.18 -14.42
CA GLU A 333 -5.49 21.91 -15.17
C GLU A 333 -6.40 21.99 -16.40
N ALA A 334 -7.52 22.70 -16.32
CA ALA A 334 -8.42 22.88 -17.46
C ALA A 334 -7.76 23.62 -18.64
N GLU A 335 -6.80 24.52 -18.38
CA GLU A 335 -6.01 25.17 -19.43
C GLU A 335 -5.07 24.20 -20.19
N VAL A 336 -4.78 23.04 -19.59
CA VAL A 336 -3.95 21.99 -20.23
C VAL A 336 -4.80 20.91 -20.87
N TYR A 337 -5.91 20.50 -20.25
CA TYR A 337 -6.65 19.27 -20.58
C TYR A 337 -8.10 19.48 -21.00
N ASP A 338 -8.59 20.71 -20.99
CA ASP A 338 -10.01 21.04 -21.25
C ASP A 338 -11.00 20.26 -20.34
N ASN A 339 -10.58 19.97 -19.11
CA ASN A 339 -11.38 19.26 -18.14
C ASN A 339 -12.45 20.16 -17.50
N PRO A 340 -13.64 19.64 -17.15
CA PRO A 340 -14.67 20.42 -16.50
C PRO A 340 -14.21 20.91 -15.12
N ILE A 341 -14.48 22.18 -14.83
CA ILE A 341 -14.15 22.78 -13.53
C ILE A 341 -15.31 22.52 -12.55
N PRO A 342 -15.08 21.78 -11.46
CA PRO A 342 -16.14 21.47 -10.50
C PRO A 342 -16.56 22.70 -9.70
N THR A 343 -17.82 22.74 -9.30
CA THR A 343 -18.35 23.76 -8.39
C THR A 343 -17.95 23.45 -6.93
N ALA A 344 -17.96 24.46 -6.08
CA ALA A 344 -17.73 24.27 -4.64
C ALA A 344 -18.75 23.30 -3.98
N LYS A 345 -19.95 23.17 -4.53
CA LYS A 345 -20.97 22.22 -4.07
C LYS A 345 -20.57 20.78 -4.40
N GLU A 346 -20.13 20.54 -5.63
CA GLU A 346 -19.67 19.23 -6.08
C GLU A 346 -18.42 18.78 -5.32
N LEU A 347 -17.43 19.67 -5.16
CA LEU A 347 -16.24 19.37 -4.36
C LEU A 347 -16.58 18.97 -2.91
N LYS A 348 -17.51 19.70 -2.27
CA LYS A 348 -17.93 19.34 -0.92
C LYS A 348 -18.70 18.03 -0.87
N ALA A 349 -19.56 17.76 -1.85
CA ALA A 349 -20.29 16.49 -1.93
C ALA A 349 -19.32 15.31 -2.11
N ARG A 350 -18.30 15.48 -2.97
CA ARG A 350 -17.29 14.45 -3.26
C ARG A 350 -16.39 14.15 -2.06
N TYR A 351 -15.84 15.18 -1.39
CA TYR A 351 -14.74 15.01 -0.44
C TYR A 351 -15.11 15.16 1.04
N ASN A 352 -16.32 15.62 1.39
CA ASN A 352 -16.74 15.77 2.78
C ASN A 352 -17.63 14.64 3.29
N THR A 353 -18.02 13.71 2.40
CA THR A 353 -18.79 12.51 2.78
C THR A 353 -17.80 11.40 3.14
N VAL A 354 -17.72 11.09 4.42
CA VAL A 354 -16.82 10.03 4.89
C VAL A 354 -17.39 8.67 4.50
N VAL A 355 -16.54 7.82 3.95
CA VAL A 355 -16.79 6.39 3.77
C VAL A 355 -15.95 5.67 4.82
N ASP A 356 -16.54 4.74 5.55
CA ASP A 356 -15.90 3.94 6.59
C ASP A 356 -16.66 2.62 6.69
N ILE A 357 -16.19 1.62 5.94
CA ILE A 357 -16.86 0.32 5.77
C ILE A 357 -15.84 -0.81 5.78
N LYS A 358 -16.27 -2.02 6.15
CA LYS A 358 -15.46 -3.23 5.98
C LYS A 358 -15.56 -3.77 4.55
N TYR A 359 -14.59 -4.61 4.14
CA TYR A 359 -14.66 -5.34 2.87
C TYR A 359 -15.91 -6.21 2.79
N SER A 360 -16.31 -6.83 3.92
CA SER A 360 -17.56 -7.60 4.01
C SER A 360 -18.85 -6.78 3.81
N GLU A 361 -18.76 -5.46 3.77
CA GLU A 361 -19.88 -4.53 3.57
C GLU A 361 -19.86 -3.85 2.18
N ASP A 362 -18.78 -4.04 1.41
CA ASP A 362 -18.60 -3.43 0.09
C ASP A 362 -18.84 -4.46 -1.02
N PRO A 363 -19.88 -4.28 -1.86
CA PRO A 363 -20.21 -5.20 -2.96
C PRO A 363 -19.03 -5.44 -3.94
N MET A 364 -18.03 -4.58 -3.96
CA MET A 364 -16.81 -4.77 -4.77
C MET A 364 -16.08 -6.07 -4.42
N PHE A 365 -16.23 -6.58 -3.20
CA PHE A 365 -15.54 -7.77 -2.70
C PHE A 365 -16.45 -9.01 -2.55
N ASP A 366 -17.71 -8.95 -3.02
CA ASP A 366 -18.65 -10.09 -2.93
C ASP A 366 -18.10 -11.36 -3.60
N GLU A 367 -17.41 -11.23 -4.73
CA GLU A 367 -16.78 -12.35 -5.42
C GLU A 367 -15.65 -12.93 -4.57
N SER A 368 -14.76 -12.09 -4.05
CA SER A 368 -13.67 -12.52 -3.16
C SER A 368 -14.19 -13.21 -1.90
N MET A 369 -15.27 -12.69 -1.29
CA MET A 369 -15.92 -13.35 -0.14
C MET A 369 -16.46 -14.73 -0.52
N THR A 370 -17.12 -14.85 -1.67
CA THR A 370 -17.64 -16.12 -2.17
C THR A 370 -16.53 -17.13 -2.46
N GLU A 371 -15.38 -16.67 -2.95
CA GLU A 371 -14.20 -17.51 -3.18
C GLU A 371 -13.64 -18.04 -1.87
N ILE A 372 -13.46 -17.19 -0.87
CA ILE A 372 -12.96 -17.56 0.45
C ILE A 372 -13.89 -18.56 1.13
N GLU A 373 -15.20 -18.31 1.12
CA GLU A 373 -16.22 -19.17 1.74
C GLU A 373 -16.22 -20.62 1.21
N LYS A 374 -15.78 -20.87 -0.03
CA LYS A 374 -15.71 -22.22 -0.60
C LYS A 374 -14.76 -23.15 0.17
N TYR A 375 -13.78 -22.61 0.89
CA TYR A 375 -12.73 -23.36 1.55
C TYR A 375 -12.74 -23.22 3.09
N LEU A 376 -13.69 -22.48 3.66
CA LEU A 376 -13.89 -22.44 5.12
C LEU A 376 -14.53 -23.74 5.63
N HIS A 377 -14.05 -24.25 6.79
CA HIS A 377 -14.55 -25.44 7.47
C HIS A 377 -14.59 -25.30 9.01
#